data_0eaf5ae45a3796fc980a872327ee6c90
#
_entry.id   0eaf5ae45a3796fc980a872327ee6c90
#
_cell.length_a   1.000
_cell.length_b   1.000
_cell.length_c   1.000
_cell.angle_alpha   90.00
_cell.angle_beta   90.00
_cell.angle_gamma   90.00
#
_symmetry.space_group_name_H-M   'P 1'
#
loop_
_entity.id
_entity.type
_entity.pdbx_description
1 polymer ?
#
loop_
_entity_poly.entity_id
_entity_poly.type
_entity_poly.pdbx_seq_one_letter_code
_entity_poly.pdbx_strand_id
1 'polypeptide(L)'
;KTIFKAIEGKEKKYISNTKITVLDGQTIPEYASIISKQTGIDYNEIIQKWTDQTYLQKLIKKYWFLTDDILSDGIYYPLEGYLAPETYFLTQEDTIESITKMMLDQTQKHLEKYKTQILDFKVNSQPLTVHQFMTLSSIVQRESPVNDEDRQLVCGVLINRLNKQMPLQCDVTVNYGNQEVKIDVKHT
;
A
#
# COMPACT_ATOMS: atom_id res chain seq x y z
N LYS A 1 -0.66 -20.17 42.99
CA LYS A 1 -1.93 -20.17 42.20
C LYS A 1 -2.04 -18.92 41.32
N THR A 2 -1.56 -17.72 41.71
CA THR A 2 -1.69 -16.46 40.97
C THR A 2 -0.74 -16.38 39.76
N ILE A 3 0.46 -16.94 39.86
CA ILE A 3 1.48 -16.94 38.78
C ILE A 3 1.05 -17.88 37.65
N PHE A 4 0.49 -19.06 37.97
CA PHE A 4 -0.01 -19.99 36.96
C PHE A 4 -1.18 -19.38 36.14
N LYS A 5 -2.12 -18.67 36.80
CA LYS A 5 -3.22 -17.97 36.08
C LYS A 5 -2.70 -16.86 35.17
N ALA A 6 -1.63 -16.16 35.54
CA ALA A 6 -1.02 -15.11 34.71
C ALA A 6 -0.30 -15.70 33.49
N ILE A 7 0.28 -16.89 33.63
CA ILE A 7 0.93 -17.64 32.53
C ILE A 7 -0.13 -18.23 31.58
N GLU A 8 -1.18 -18.88 32.12
CA GLU A 8 -2.32 -19.37 31.31
C GLU A 8 -3.02 -18.26 30.53
N GLY A 9 -3.22 -17.08 31.16
CA GLY A 9 -3.83 -15.91 30.49
C GLY A 9 -2.91 -15.34 29.38
N LYS A 10 -1.61 -15.43 29.52
CA LYS A 10 -0.66 -15.06 28.46
C LYS A 10 -0.56 -16.12 27.37
N GLU A 11 -0.54 -17.38 27.71
CA GLU A 11 -0.51 -18.47 26.72
C GLU A 11 -1.74 -18.49 25.83
N LYS A 12 -2.95 -18.26 26.36
CA LYS A 12 -4.15 -18.13 25.53
C LYS A 12 -4.09 -17.00 24.53
N LYS A 13 -3.32 -15.95 24.80
CA LYS A 13 -3.14 -14.81 23.90
C LYS A 13 -2.12 -15.08 22.79
N TYR A 14 -1.24 -16.09 22.96
CA TYR A 14 -0.18 -16.42 21.99
C TYR A 14 -0.45 -17.70 21.18
N ILE A 15 -1.46 -18.50 21.53
CA ILE A 15 -1.69 -19.84 20.96
C ILE A 15 -2.48 -19.83 19.64
N SER A 16 -2.99 -18.68 19.18
CA SER A 16 -3.68 -18.59 17.88
C SER A 16 -3.20 -17.41 17.04
N ASN A 17 -1.89 -17.28 16.86
CA ASN A 17 -1.35 -16.29 15.95
C ASN A 17 -1.47 -16.80 14.50
N THR A 18 -2.42 -16.26 13.77
CA THR A 18 -2.46 -16.40 12.33
C THR A 18 -1.35 -15.54 11.74
N LYS A 19 -0.48 -16.15 10.93
CA LYS A 19 0.57 -15.44 10.22
C LYS A 19 0.10 -15.11 8.82
N ILE A 20 0.09 -13.84 8.47
CA ILE A 20 -0.10 -13.39 7.10
C ILE A 20 1.21 -12.79 6.59
N THR A 21 1.58 -13.11 5.36
CA THR A 21 2.71 -12.50 4.66
C THR A 21 2.20 -11.89 3.38
N VAL A 22 2.42 -10.61 3.22
CA VAL A 22 2.15 -9.86 1.99
C VAL A 22 3.46 -9.39 1.39
N LEU A 23 3.60 -9.52 0.10
CA LEU A 23 4.84 -9.30 -0.63
C LEU A 23 4.83 -7.97 -1.37
N ASP A 24 6.04 -7.46 -1.66
CA ASP A 24 6.21 -6.28 -2.51
C ASP A 24 5.53 -6.47 -3.86
N GLY A 25 4.86 -5.41 -4.33
CA GLY A 25 4.21 -5.38 -5.64
C GLY A 25 2.87 -6.10 -5.72
N GLN A 26 2.35 -6.68 -4.63
CA GLN A 26 0.99 -7.21 -4.59
C GLN A 26 -0.04 -6.08 -4.53
N THR A 27 -1.21 -6.34 -5.12
CA THR A 27 -2.34 -5.40 -5.21
C THR A 27 -3.28 -5.50 -4.01
N ILE A 28 -4.14 -4.49 -3.81
CA ILE A 28 -5.18 -4.51 -2.76
C ILE A 28 -6.08 -5.75 -2.84
N PRO A 29 -6.57 -6.21 -4.02
CA PRO A 29 -7.31 -7.47 -4.12
C PRO A 29 -6.52 -8.69 -3.64
N GLU A 30 -5.21 -8.75 -3.93
CA GLU A 30 -4.35 -9.84 -3.45
C GLU A 30 -4.17 -9.79 -1.93
N TYR A 31 -3.96 -8.59 -1.36
CA TYR A 31 -3.92 -8.41 0.10
C TYR A 31 -5.21 -8.88 0.75
N ALA A 32 -6.37 -8.44 0.25
CA ALA A 32 -7.68 -8.84 0.75
C ALA A 32 -7.87 -10.36 0.68
N SER A 33 -7.44 -10.99 -0.42
CA SER A 33 -7.50 -12.45 -0.58
C SER A 33 -6.64 -13.21 0.44
N ILE A 34 -5.40 -12.72 0.69
CA ILE A 34 -4.50 -13.32 1.67
C ILE A 34 -5.10 -13.20 3.08
N ILE A 35 -5.57 -12.01 3.46
CA ILE A 35 -6.17 -11.76 4.76
C ILE A 35 -7.41 -12.64 4.94
N SER A 36 -8.32 -12.64 3.96
CA SER A 36 -9.55 -13.44 4.00
C SER A 36 -9.27 -14.93 4.21
N LYS A 37 -8.33 -15.49 3.43
CA LYS A 37 -7.96 -16.92 3.54
C LYS A 37 -7.39 -17.29 4.91
N GLN A 38 -6.66 -16.40 5.54
CA GLN A 38 -5.96 -16.68 6.79
C GLN A 38 -6.77 -16.35 8.04
N THR A 39 -7.66 -15.36 7.96
CA THR A 39 -8.44 -14.89 9.11
C THR A 39 -9.89 -15.36 9.09
N GLY A 40 -10.43 -15.73 7.92
CA GLY A 40 -11.85 -16.01 7.72
C GLY A 40 -12.73 -14.77 7.59
N ILE A 41 -12.16 -13.56 7.62
CA ILE A 41 -12.91 -12.32 7.32
C ILE A 41 -13.32 -12.35 5.84
N ASP A 42 -14.56 -11.98 5.54
CA ASP A 42 -15.03 -11.98 4.15
C ASP A 42 -14.26 -11.01 3.25
N TYR A 43 -13.90 -11.47 2.06
CA TYR A 43 -13.14 -10.68 1.09
C TYR A 43 -13.84 -9.36 0.73
N ASN A 44 -15.16 -9.42 0.49
CA ASN A 44 -15.91 -8.23 0.10
C ASN A 44 -16.03 -7.24 1.26
N GLU A 45 -16.10 -7.74 2.50
CA GLU A 45 -16.08 -6.90 3.69
C GLU A 45 -14.76 -6.12 3.81
N ILE A 46 -13.63 -6.77 3.53
CA ILE A 46 -12.32 -6.12 3.50
C ILE A 46 -12.27 -5.03 2.43
N ILE A 47 -12.66 -5.35 1.19
CA ILE A 47 -12.67 -4.38 0.08
C ILE A 47 -13.61 -3.23 0.37
N GLN A 48 -14.82 -3.51 0.86
CA GLN A 48 -15.80 -2.47 1.22
C GLN A 48 -15.26 -1.53 2.30
N LYS A 49 -14.56 -2.06 3.32
CA LYS A 49 -13.94 -1.24 4.36
C LYS A 49 -12.84 -0.35 3.79
N TRP A 50 -11.99 -0.88 2.89
CA TRP A 50 -10.88 -0.14 2.29
C TRP A 50 -11.29 0.85 1.20
N THR A 51 -12.56 0.84 0.81
CA THR A 51 -13.18 1.82 -0.10
C THR A 51 -14.22 2.71 0.60
N ASP A 52 -14.49 2.51 1.89
CA ASP A 52 -15.42 3.34 2.68
C ASP A 52 -14.84 4.73 2.92
N GLN A 53 -15.48 5.75 2.36
CA GLN A 53 -15.01 7.13 2.45
C GLN A 53 -14.90 7.64 3.88
N THR A 54 -15.85 7.25 4.76
CA THR A 54 -15.84 7.68 6.16
C THR A 54 -14.65 7.09 6.91
N TYR A 55 -14.33 5.83 6.62
CA TYR A 55 -13.16 5.17 7.19
C TYR A 55 -11.87 5.78 6.66
N LEU A 56 -11.76 5.98 5.35
CA LEU A 56 -10.59 6.58 4.71
C LEU A 56 -10.30 7.98 5.24
N GLN A 57 -11.32 8.82 5.44
CA GLN A 57 -11.14 10.15 6.03
C GLN A 57 -10.61 10.10 7.47
N LYS A 58 -10.94 9.06 8.25
CA LYS A 58 -10.33 8.88 9.59
C LYS A 58 -8.84 8.54 9.47
N LEU A 59 -8.47 7.72 8.47
CA LEU A 59 -7.08 7.38 8.21
C LEU A 59 -6.27 8.58 7.70
N ILE A 60 -6.83 9.39 6.79
CA ILE A 60 -6.22 10.63 6.28
C ILE A 60 -5.89 11.59 7.43
N LYS A 61 -6.79 11.77 8.37
CA LYS A 61 -6.54 12.61 9.56
C LYS A 61 -5.43 12.09 10.47
N LYS A 62 -5.10 10.81 10.39
CA LYS A 62 -4.15 10.15 11.29
C LYS A 62 -2.76 10.01 10.68
N TYR A 63 -2.67 9.74 9.39
CA TYR A 63 -1.42 9.42 8.71
C TYR A 63 -1.05 10.53 7.73
N TRP A 64 0.08 11.20 7.95
CA TRP A 64 0.52 12.35 7.16
C TRP A 64 0.72 12.05 5.66
N PHE A 65 0.98 10.79 5.32
CA PHE A 65 1.19 10.34 3.95
C PHE A 65 -0.10 9.97 3.21
N LEU A 66 -1.25 9.93 3.89
CA LEU A 66 -2.56 9.80 3.26
C LEU A 66 -3.17 11.19 3.11
N THR A 67 -3.55 11.53 1.90
CA THR A 67 -4.17 12.84 1.57
C THR A 67 -5.52 12.63 0.92
N ASP A 68 -6.33 13.68 0.80
CA ASP A 68 -7.63 13.60 0.12
C ASP A 68 -7.51 13.16 -1.35
N ASP A 69 -6.31 13.24 -1.94
CA ASP A 69 -6.05 12.77 -3.31
C ASP A 69 -6.44 11.30 -3.51
N ILE A 70 -6.33 10.45 -2.47
CA ILE A 70 -6.71 9.04 -2.55
C ILE A 70 -8.22 8.83 -2.76
N LEU A 71 -9.03 9.86 -2.54
CA LEU A 71 -10.49 9.86 -2.72
C LEU A 71 -10.91 10.43 -4.08
N SER A 72 -9.95 10.75 -4.95
CA SER A 72 -10.22 11.33 -6.27
C SER A 72 -10.90 10.33 -7.21
N ASP A 73 -11.70 10.86 -8.12
CA ASP A 73 -12.34 10.07 -9.17
C ASP A 73 -11.30 9.29 -9.98
N GLY A 74 -11.61 8.04 -10.31
CA GLY A 74 -10.72 7.14 -11.06
C GLY A 74 -9.73 6.34 -10.22
N ILE A 75 -9.68 6.54 -8.90
CA ILE A 75 -8.92 5.68 -8.00
C ILE A 75 -9.79 4.51 -7.53
N TYR A 76 -9.44 3.31 -7.99
CA TYR A 76 -10.20 2.09 -7.66
C TYR A 76 -9.96 1.61 -6.23
N TYR A 77 -8.71 1.69 -5.79
CA TYR A 77 -8.28 1.21 -4.47
C TYR A 77 -7.49 2.30 -3.73
N PRO A 78 -8.16 3.13 -2.91
CA PRO A 78 -7.55 4.26 -2.22
C PRO A 78 -6.29 3.94 -1.41
N LEU A 79 -6.17 2.72 -0.88
CA LEU A 79 -5.02 2.28 -0.09
C LEU A 79 -3.95 1.53 -0.91
N GLU A 80 -4.08 1.48 -2.25
CA GLU A 80 -3.07 0.86 -3.12
C GLU A 80 -1.70 1.54 -2.95
N GLY A 81 -0.67 0.73 -2.66
CA GLY A 81 0.69 1.23 -2.41
C GLY A 81 0.93 1.81 -1.01
N TYR A 82 -0.09 1.90 -0.15
CA TYR A 82 0.05 2.46 1.20
C TYR A 82 0.12 1.41 2.32
N LEU A 83 -0.25 0.19 2.06
CA LEU A 83 -0.19 -0.91 3.04
C LEU A 83 1.17 -1.60 2.92
N ALA A 84 1.99 -1.54 3.98
CA ALA A 84 3.34 -2.07 3.94
C ALA A 84 3.36 -3.59 3.68
N PRO A 85 4.21 -4.07 2.76
CA PRO A 85 4.45 -5.48 2.53
C PRO A 85 5.35 -6.03 3.66
N GLU A 86 4.78 -6.85 4.53
CA GLU A 86 5.46 -7.42 5.69
C GLU A 86 4.80 -8.73 6.13
N THR A 87 5.39 -9.38 7.12
CA THR A 87 4.77 -10.48 7.83
C THR A 87 4.12 -10.00 9.11
N TYR A 88 2.81 -10.16 9.20
CA TYR A 88 2.01 -9.76 10.35
C TYR A 88 1.54 -10.97 11.14
N PHE A 89 1.61 -10.88 12.46
CA PHE A 89 1.08 -11.88 13.38
C PHE A 89 -0.24 -11.38 13.95
N LEU A 90 -1.32 -12.07 13.60
CA LEU A 90 -2.68 -11.70 13.94
C LEU A 90 -3.20 -12.63 15.04
N THR A 91 -4.10 -12.12 15.84
CA THR A 91 -4.89 -12.86 16.83
C THR A 91 -6.31 -13.06 16.31
N GLN A 92 -7.10 -13.90 17.00
CA GLN A 92 -8.52 -14.07 16.67
C GLN A 92 -9.38 -12.82 16.96
N GLU A 93 -8.82 -11.85 17.70
CA GLU A 93 -9.51 -10.60 18.04
C GLU A 93 -9.23 -9.48 17.02
N ASP A 94 -8.33 -9.74 16.03
CA ASP A 94 -7.97 -8.73 15.06
C ASP A 94 -9.09 -8.51 14.04
N THR A 95 -9.43 -7.25 13.87
CA THR A 95 -10.42 -6.76 12.92
C THR A 95 -9.74 -6.19 11.68
N ILE A 96 -10.50 -5.89 10.63
CA ILE A 96 -9.99 -5.21 9.43
C ILE A 96 -9.29 -3.91 9.83
N GLU A 97 -9.87 -3.16 10.77
CA GLU A 97 -9.31 -1.89 11.24
C GLU A 97 -7.97 -2.08 11.95
N SER A 98 -7.84 -3.11 12.81
CA SER A 98 -6.57 -3.37 13.50
C SER A 98 -5.48 -3.83 12.54
N ILE A 99 -5.82 -4.68 11.57
CA ILE A 99 -4.91 -5.14 10.51
C ILE A 99 -4.46 -3.95 9.64
N THR A 100 -5.41 -3.13 9.18
CA THR A 100 -5.10 -1.93 8.40
C THR A 100 -4.19 -0.98 9.18
N LYS A 101 -4.48 -0.79 10.47
CA LYS A 101 -3.64 0.04 11.34
C LYS A 101 -2.22 -0.49 11.44
N MET A 102 -2.02 -1.79 11.64
CA MET A 102 -0.68 -2.39 11.70
C MET A 102 0.10 -2.15 10.40
N MET A 103 -0.55 -2.32 9.25
CA MET A 103 0.07 -2.10 7.95
C MET A 103 0.44 -0.63 7.72
N LEU A 104 -0.46 0.30 8.07
CA LEU A 104 -0.19 1.75 7.93
C LEU A 104 0.82 2.27 8.95
N ASP A 105 0.84 1.75 10.18
CA ASP A 105 1.85 2.10 11.18
C ASP A 105 3.25 1.66 10.69
N GLN A 106 3.35 0.51 10.02
CA GLN A 106 4.61 0.05 9.42
C GLN A 106 5.02 0.94 8.23
N THR A 107 4.08 1.33 7.37
CA THR A 107 4.33 2.30 6.30
C THR A 107 4.84 3.63 6.88
N GLN A 108 4.19 4.14 7.91
CA GLN A 108 4.64 5.36 8.59
C GLN A 108 6.07 5.24 9.09
N LYS A 109 6.40 4.13 9.74
CA LYS A 109 7.77 3.88 10.23
C LYS A 109 8.79 3.86 9.10
N HIS A 110 8.45 3.31 7.93
CA HIS A 110 9.34 3.29 6.76
C HIS A 110 9.50 4.68 6.15
N LEU A 111 8.42 5.46 6.04
CA LEU A 111 8.43 6.75 5.36
C LEU A 111 8.92 7.91 6.24
N GLU A 112 8.82 7.80 7.57
CA GLU A 112 9.10 8.92 8.49
C GLU A 112 10.50 9.52 8.28
N LYS A 113 11.50 8.68 8.07
CA LYS A 113 12.88 9.10 7.82
C LYS A 113 13.07 9.86 6.49
N TYR A 114 12.14 9.71 5.56
CA TYR A 114 12.16 10.36 4.25
C TYR A 114 11.10 11.46 4.10
N LYS A 115 10.36 11.78 5.16
CA LYS A 115 9.22 12.70 5.12
C LYS A 115 9.55 14.03 4.45
N THR A 116 10.65 14.68 4.86
CA THR A 116 11.06 15.96 4.28
C THR A 116 11.37 15.82 2.79
N GLN A 117 12.11 14.77 2.39
CA GLN A 117 12.44 14.53 0.98
C GLN A 117 11.18 14.27 0.14
N ILE A 118 10.20 13.54 0.69
CA ILE A 118 8.93 13.27 -0.01
C ILE A 118 8.14 14.56 -0.19
N LEU A 119 8.02 15.38 0.87
CA LEU A 119 7.25 16.63 0.82
C LEU A 119 7.90 17.71 -0.06
N ASP A 120 9.23 17.70 -0.19
CA ASP A 120 9.99 18.65 -1.00
C ASP A 120 10.28 18.14 -2.42
N PHE A 121 9.82 16.92 -2.77
CA PHE A 121 10.10 16.34 -4.07
C PHE A 121 9.40 17.10 -5.19
N LYS A 122 10.15 17.44 -6.26
CA LYS A 122 9.67 18.29 -7.35
C LYS A 122 9.88 17.66 -8.72
N VAL A 123 8.92 17.90 -9.59
CA VAL A 123 9.01 17.66 -11.03
C VAL A 123 8.65 18.96 -11.74
N ASN A 124 9.42 19.41 -12.73
CA ASN A 124 9.26 20.72 -13.38
C ASN A 124 9.22 21.91 -12.39
N SER A 125 10.05 21.84 -11.35
CA SER A 125 10.08 22.84 -10.26
C SER A 125 8.76 22.95 -9.46
N GLN A 126 7.79 22.06 -9.71
CA GLN A 126 6.53 22.00 -8.96
C GLN A 126 6.59 20.85 -7.97
N PRO A 127 6.18 21.04 -6.71
CA PRO A 127 6.13 19.96 -5.74
C PRO A 127 5.08 18.93 -6.18
N LEU A 128 5.43 17.64 -6.04
CA LEU A 128 4.43 16.57 -6.15
C LEU A 128 3.61 16.49 -4.86
N THR A 129 2.33 16.14 -4.99
CA THR A 129 1.58 15.71 -3.81
C THR A 129 2.14 14.37 -3.31
N VAL A 130 1.89 14.03 -2.05
CA VAL A 130 2.33 12.74 -1.50
C VAL A 130 1.76 11.58 -2.32
N HIS A 131 0.50 11.70 -2.75
CA HIS A 131 -0.12 10.68 -3.58
C HIS A 131 0.56 10.53 -4.95
N GLN A 132 0.90 11.64 -5.61
CA GLN A 132 1.65 11.60 -6.88
C GLN A 132 3.05 10.97 -6.69
N PHE A 133 3.74 11.29 -5.59
CA PHE A 133 5.02 10.67 -5.26
C PHE A 133 4.87 9.16 -5.05
N MET A 134 3.87 8.71 -4.28
CA MET A 134 3.59 7.28 -4.04
C MET A 134 3.22 6.55 -5.34
N THR A 135 2.40 7.18 -6.19
CA THR A 135 2.04 6.65 -7.51
C THR A 135 3.27 6.49 -8.39
N LEU A 136 4.14 7.49 -8.49
CA LEU A 136 5.38 7.40 -9.26
C LEU A 136 6.28 6.27 -8.72
N SER A 137 6.39 6.15 -7.40
CA SER A 137 7.18 5.10 -6.75
C SER A 137 6.63 3.70 -7.05
N SER A 138 5.31 3.53 -7.06
CA SER A 138 4.67 2.25 -7.40
C SER A 138 4.90 1.85 -8.86
N ILE A 139 4.89 2.81 -9.79
CA ILE A 139 5.22 2.56 -11.20
C ILE A 139 6.68 2.12 -11.32
N VAL A 140 7.62 2.83 -10.70
CA VAL A 140 9.05 2.45 -10.69
C VAL A 140 9.25 1.03 -10.16
N GLN A 141 8.58 0.69 -9.07
CA GLN A 141 8.66 -0.65 -8.46
C GLN A 141 8.15 -1.74 -9.41
N ARG A 142 7.09 -1.48 -10.15
CA ARG A 142 6.50 -2.45 -11.09
C ARG A 142 7.30 -2.60 -12.38
N GLU A 143 7.89 -1.50 -12.88
CA GLU A 143 8.75 -1.50 -14.07
C GLU A 143 10.12 -2.15 -13.80
N SER A 144 10.64 -2.03 -12.57
CA SER A 144 11.95 -2.61 -12.19
C SER A 144 11.88 -3.28 -10.82
N PRO A 145 11.42 -4.54 -10.75
CA PRO A 145 11.28 -5.24 -9.48
C PRO A 145 12.60 -5.79 -8.91
N VAL A 146 13.70 -5.81 -9.71
CA VAL A 146 14.85 -6.65 -9.42
C VAL A 146 15.91 -5.98 -8.54
N ASN A 147 16.34 -4.74 -8.85
CA ASN A 147 17.42 -4.08 -8.10
C ASN A 147 17.26 -2.56 -8.05
N ASP A 148 18.02 -1.93 -7.15
CA ASP A 148 17.93 -0.49 -6.92
C ASP A 148 18.58 0.35 -8.04
N GLU A 149 19.58 -0.17 -8.75
CA GLU A 149 20.23 0.54 -9.86
C GLU A 149 19.27 0.71 -11.03
N ASP A 150 18.56 -0.35 -11.40
CA ASP A 150 17.53 -0.30 -12.44
C ASP A 150 16.37 0.61 -12.03
N ARG A 151 15.94 0.57 -10.76
CA ARG A 151 14.93 1.49 -10.24
C ARG A 151 15.32 2.96 -10.37
N GLN A 152 16.59 3.30 -10.12
CA GLN A 152 17.10 4.66 -10.29
C GLN A 152 17.05 5.09 -11.76
N LEU A 153 17.43 4.21 -12.69
CA LEU A 153 17.37 4.48 -14.13
C LEU A 153 15.92 4.69 -14.60
N VAL A 154 15.03 3.78 -14.24
CA VAL A 154 13.59 3.88 -14.56
C VAL A 154 13.01 5.17 -13.99
N CYS A 155 13.27 5.46 -12.73
CA CYS A 155 12.85 6.71 -12.09
C CYS A 155 13.33 7.94 -12.88
N GLY A 156 14.63 7.96 -13.26
CA GLY A 156 15.20 9.03 -14.06
C GLY A 156 14.50 9.20 -15.43
N VAL A 157 14.17 8.10 -16.11
CA VAL A 157 13.42 8.15 -17.38
C VAL A 157 12.03 8.73 -17.17
N LEU A 158 11.29 8.29 -16.14
CA LEU A 158 9.93 8.77 -15.86
C LEU A 158 9.94 10.25 -15.49
N ILE A 159 10.85 10.70 -14.63
CA ILE A 159 11.00 12.12 -14.28
C ILE A 159 11.33 12.96 -15.54
N ASN A 160 12.23 12.48 -16.40
CA ASN A 160 12.55 13.18 -17.64
C ASN A 160 11.35 13.29 -18.58
N ARG A 161 10.51 12.25 -18.68
CA ARG A 161 9.26 12.30 -19.45
C ARG A 161 8.27 13.30 -18.87
N LEU A 162 8.06 13.27 -17.56
CA LEU A 162 7.21 14.24 -16.85
C LEU A 162 7.70 15.67 -17.07
N ASN A 163 9.02 15.92 -16.96
CA ASN A 163 9.63 17.22 -17.20
C ASN A 163 9.43 17.73 -18.64
N LYS A 164 9.33 16.82 -19.60
CA LYS A 164 9.09 17.13 -21.02
C LYS A 164 7.59 17.08 -21.39
N GLN A 165 6.71 16.89 -20.42
CA GLN A 165 5.26 16.69 -20.64
C GLN A 165 4.95 15.55 -21.62
N MET A 166 5.77 14.50 -21.61
CA MET A 166 5.60 13.29 -22.44
C MET A 166 4.74 12.26 -21.69
N PRO A 167 3.93 11.46 -22.40
CA PRO A 167 3.28 10.29 -21.81
C PRO A 167 4.30 9.34 -21.16
N LEU A 168 3.96 8.74 -20.02
CA LEU A 168 4.86 7.82 -19.31
C LEU A 168 5.14 6.54 -20.10
N GLN A 169 4.16 6.05 -20.87
CA GLN A 169 4.24 4.83 -21.68
C GLN A 169 4.67 3.61 -20.86
N CYS A 170 4.04 3.43 -19.72
CA CYS A 170 4.23 2.29 -18.82
C CYS A 170 3.04 1.36 -18.91
N ASP A 171 3.25 0.09 -19.19
CA ASP A 171 2.17 -0.92 -19.29
C ASP A 171 1.40 -1.05 -17.98
N VAL A 172 2.07 -0.85 -16.85
CA VAL A 172 1.44 -0.88 -15.52
C VAL A 172 0.35 0.18 -15.36
N THR A 173 0.49 1.35 -15.99
CA THR A 173 -0.52 2.41 -15.92
C THR A 173 -1.75 2.06 -16.77
N VAL A 174 -1.55 1.42 -17.91
CA VAL A 174 -2.63 0.94 -18.78
C VAL A 174 -3.37 -0.22 -18.10
N ASN A 175 -2.64 -1.16 -17.53
CA ASN A 175 -3.20 -2.30 -16.80
C ASN A 175 -4.03 -1.84 -15.60
N TYR A 176 -3.55 -0.85 -14.83
CA TYR A 176 -4.32 -0.27 -13.73
C TYR A 176 -5.62 0.39 -14.23
N GLY A 177 -5.56 1.18 -15.29
CA GLY A 177 -6.73 1.83 -15.88
C GLY A 177 -7.78 0.84 -16.39
N ASN A 178 -7.34 -0.30 -16.93
CA ASN A 178 -8.22 -1.36 -17.43
C ASN A 178 -8.65 -2.36 -16.34
N GLN A 179 -8.09 -2.27 -15.14
CA GLN A 179 -8.23 -3.29 -14.08
C GLN A 179 -7.83 -4.71 -14.52
N GLU A 180 -6.85 -4.81 -15.42
CA GLU A 180 -6.39 -6.06 -15.99
C GLU A 180 -4.92 -6.29 -15.68
N VAL A 181 -4.54 -7.53 -15.41
CA VAL A 181 -3.13 -7.94 -15.32
C VAL A 181 -2.74 -8.55 -16.67
N LYS A 182 -2.31 -7.71 -17.59
CA LYS A 182 -1.72 -8.16 -18.88
C LYS A 182 -0.22 -7.91 -18.87
N ILE A 183 0.55 -8.90 -19.33
CA ILE A 183 2.01 -8.83 -19.42
C ILE A 183 2.44 -8.14 -20.73
N ASP A 184 1.61 -8.17 -21.78
CA ASP A 184 1.86 -7.52 -23.06
C ASP A 184 0.72 -6.57 -23.44
N VAL A 185 0.97 -5.27 -23.32
CA VAL A 185 0.08 -4.23 -23.86
C VAL A 185 0.62 -3.77 -25.19
N LYS A 186 -0.09 -4.06 -26.29
CA LYS A 186 0.25 -3.46 -27.58
C LYS A 186 -0.10 -1.97 -27.50
N HIS A 187 0.92 -1.14 -27.58
CA HIS A 187 0.75 0.29 -27.76
C HIS A 187 0.15 0.55 -29.15
N THR A 188 -1.08 0.96 -29.20
CA THR A 188 -1.75 1.46 -30.42
C THR A 188 -1.63 2.96 -30.51
#